data_057587506d18edd3eab4b9856d6f473d
#
_entry.id   057587506d18edd3eab4b9856d6f473d
#
_cell.length_a   1.000
_cell.length_b   1.000
_cell.length_c   1.000
_cell.angle_alpha   90.00
_cell.angle_beta   90.00
_cell.angle_gamma   90.00
#
_symmetry.space_group_name_H-M   'P 1'
#
loop_
_entity.id
_entity.type
_entity.pdbx_description
1 polymer ?
#
loop_
_entity_poly.entity_id
_entity_poly.type
_entity_poly.pdbx_seq_one_letter_code
_entity_poly.pdbx_strand_id
1 'polypeptide(L)'
;MCDRHFGIGADGLMTLARNAEIDCSMRYYNADGSEGEMCGNGARCFALFAEHRGIGGETKFFDAADGLHTARIRRLKGTSGEIELGMIAVREIRTGDGWWFLNTGVPHYVEFVDDLEAVDVTGRGRAIRRDTTRFPQGTNVNFVQITGDGTIRMRTYERGVENETLACGTGATAAAIVTAFARQPHTTDFRITVPGGALAVRFSHEQGTQTYTDIRLTGPARRVFEGVFDSENF
;
A
#
# COMPACT_ATOMS: atom_id res chain seq x y z
N MET A 1 -22.83 2.02 -6.14
CA MET A 1 -21.81 2.93 -6.70
C MET A 1 -20.62 2.20 -7.31
N CYS A 2 -20.02 1.19 -6.65
CA CYS A 2 -18.79 0.54 -7.13
C CYS A 2 -19.00 -0.46 -8.28
N ASP A 3 -20.23 -0.87 -8.57
CA ASP A 3 -20.54 -1.75 -9.69
C ASP A 3 -20.10 -1.12 -11.02
N ARG A 4 -19.41 -1.91 -11.88
CA ARG A 4 -18.84 -1.41 -13.14
C ARG A 4 -19.84 -1.37 -14.29
N HIS A 5 -21.02 -1.97 -14.13
CA HIS A 5 -22.08 -2.00 -15.13
C HIS A 5 -23.29 -1.12 -14.75
N PHE A 6 -23.62 -1.08 -13.44
CA PHE A 6 -24.80 -0.38 -12.94
C PHE A 6 -24.47 0.83 -12.05
N GLY A 7 -23.19 1.11 -11.82
CA GLY A 7 -22.70 2.23 -11.01
C GLY A 7 -21.63 3.06 -11.70
N ILE A 8 -20.88 3.80 -10.91
CA ILE A 8 -19.72 4.59 -11.38
C ILE A 8 -18.55 3.66 -11.73
N GLY A 9 -18.41 2.54 -11.03
CA GLY A 9 -17.34 1.55 -11.19
C GLY A 9 -16.05 1.94 -10.45
N ALA A 10 -15.77 1.24 -9.35
CA ALA A 10 -14.57 1.43 -8.56
C ALA A 10 -14.24 0.17 -7.76
N ASP A 11 -13.00 0.08 -7.26
CA ASP A 11 -12.58 -1.00 -6.37
C ASP A 11 -13.09 -0.77 -4.93
N GLY A 12 -13.47 0.46 -4.60
CA GLY A 12 -14.05 0.84 -3.31
C GLY A 12 -14.46 2.30 -3.26
N LEU A 13 -15.06 2.69 -2.16
CA LEU A 13 -15.53 4.04 -1.87
C LEU A 13 -14.81 4.56 -0.63
N MET A 14 -14.37 5.80 -0.67
CA MET A 14 -13.86 6.50 0.50
C MET A 14 -14.74 7.70 0.84
N THR A 15 -15.01 7.89 2.13
CA THR A 15 -15.66 9.09 2.62
C THR A 15 -14.69 9.92 3.43
N LEU A 16 -14.82 11.25 3.32
CA LEU A 16 -14.07 12.22 4.11
C LEU A 16 -15.04 12.96 5.02
N ALA A 17 -14.80 12.87 6.32
CA ALA A 17 -15.51 13.68 7.32
C ALA A 17 -14.53 14.67 7.98
N ARG A 18 -15.00 15.86 8.34
CA ARG A 18 -14.20 16.80 9.16
C ARG A 18 -14.08 16.24 10.57
N ASN A 19 -12.93 16.42 11.18
CA ASN A 19 -12.65 16.05 12.55
C ASN A 19 -12.25 17.29 13.35
N ALA A 20 -12.67 17.38 14.61
CA ALA A 20 -12.39 18.53 15.46
C ALA A 20 -10.97 18.54 16.04
N GLU A 21 -10.33 17.36 16.14
CA GLU A 21 -9.03 17.18 16.78
C GLU A 21 -7.88 17.07 15.78
N ILE A 22 -8.20 16.60 14.55
CA ILE A 22 -7.26 16.43 13.45
C ILE A 22 -7.88 16.96 12.15
N ASP A 23 -7.17 16.92 11.03
CA ASP A 23 -7.66 17.51 9.78
C ASP A 23 -8.95 16.86 9.29
N CYS A 24 -9.02 15.51 9.29
CA CYS A 24 -10.18 14.77 8.82
C CYS A 24 -10.14 13.29 9.21
N SER A 25 -11.27 12.61 8.99
CA SER A 25 -11.42 11.15 9.15
C SER A 25 -11.72 10.50 7.81
N MET A 26 -11.06 9.36 7.56
CA MET A 26 -11.25 8.50 6.39
C MET A 26 -12.04 7.24 6.77
N ARG A 27 -13.07 6.92 5.99
CA ARG A 27 -13.64 5.58 5.98
C ARG A 27 -13.53 4.99 4.58
N TYR A 28 -13.12 3.75 4.52
CA TYR A 28 -13.00 3.00 3.28
C TYR A 28 -14.00 1.84 3.27
N TYR A 29 -14.69 1.70 2.16
CA TYR A 29 -15.65 0.62 1.91
C TYR A 29 -15.23 -0.14 0.67
N ASN A 30 -15.18 -1.45 0.76
CA ASN A 30 -14.98 -2.34 -0.37
C ASN A 30 -16.15 -2.24 -1.37
N ALA A 31 -15.98 -2.77 -2.57
CA ALA A 31 -17.02 -2.74 -3.60
C ALA A 31 -18.31 -3.48 -3.19
N ASP A 32 -18.24 -4.43 -2.26
CA ASP A 32 -19.36 -5.17 -1.70
C ASP A 32 -20.08 -4.43 -0.57
N GLY A 33 -19.62 -3.23 -0.19
CA GLY A 33 -20.17 -2.40 0.88
C GLY A 33 -19.64 -2.70 2.28
N SER A 34 -18.81 -3.73 2.46
CA SER A 34 -18.14 -3.98 3.74
C SER A 34 -17.11 -2.90 4.06
N GLU A 35 -16.97 -2.52 5.32
CA GLU A 35 -15.90 -1.61 5.74
C GLU A 35 -14.55 -2.31 5.56
N GLY A 36 -13.64 -1.65 4.85
CA GLY A 36 -12.33 -2.17 4.52
C GLY A 36 -11.26 -1.72 5.50
N GLU A 37 -10.18 -2.50 5.55
CA GLU A 37 -8.95 -2.11 6.24
C GLU A 37 -8.28 -0.93 5.51
N MET A 38 -7.25 -0.34 6.13
CA MET A 38 -6.46 0.72 5.53
C MET A 38 -5.82 0.26 4.22
N CYS A 39 -6.04 1.02 3.15
CA CYS A 39 -5.47 0.77 1.83
C CYS A 39 -4.47 1.88 1.46
N GLY A 40 -3.19 1.53 1.29
CA GLY A 40 -2.15 2.51 0.96
C GLY A 40 -2.40 3.27 -0.35
N ASN A 41 -3.02 2.64 -1.36
CA ASN A 41 -3.43 3.31 -2.59
C ASN A 41 -4.59 4.30 -2.32
N GLY A 42 -5.59 3.84 -1.55
CA GLY A 42 -6.72 4.65 -1.13
C GLY A 42 -6.29 5.87 -0.31
N ALA A 43 -5.40 5.69 0.66
CA ALA A 43 -4.91 6.78 1.52
C ALA A 43 -4.19 7.88 0.72
N ARG A 44 -3.44 7.53 -0.34
CA ARG A 44 -2.85 8.55 -1.22
C ARG A 44 -3.91 9.32 -2.00
N CYS A 45 -4.92 8.62 -2.54
CA CYS A 45 -6.05 9.26 -3.21
C CYS A 45 -6.86 10.14 -2.25
N PHE A 46 -7.07 9.67 -1.01
CA PHE A 46 -7.74 10.42 0.04
C PHE A 46 -7.00 11.72 0.39
N ALA A 47 -5.68 11.66 0.58
CA ALA A 47 -4.87 12.84 0.87
C ALA A 47 -4.92 13.86 -0.27
N LEU A 48 -4.88 13.41 -1.53
CA LEU A 48 -5.05 14.28 -2.69
C LEU A 48 -6.46 14.88 -2.74
N PHE A 49 -7.48 14.11 -2.37
CA PHE A 49 -8.85 14.60 -2.30
C PHE A 49 -9.01 15.68 -1.21
N ALA A 50 -8.45 15.46 -0.01
CA ALA A 50 -8.41 16.44 1.07
C ALA A 50 -7.72 17.74 0.64
N GLU A 51 -6.58 17.63 -0.09
CA GLU A 51 -5.87 18.78 -0.67
C GLU A 51 -6.77 19.58 -1.61
N HIS A 52 -7.45 18.93 -2.54
CA HIS A 52 -8.37 19.61 -3.48
C HIS A 52 -9.59 20.22 -2.80
N ARG A 53 -9.91 19.80 -1.58
CA ARG A 53 -10.97 20.39 -0.74
C ARG A 53 -10.47 21.45 0.24
N GLY A 54 -9.17 21.77 0.22
CA GLY A 54 -8.56 22.76 1.13
C GLY A 54 -8.58 22.33 2.60
N ILE A 55 -8.48 21.01 2.86
CA ILE A 55 -8.51 20.43 4.21
C ILE A 55 -7.06 20.09 4.62
N GLY A 56 -6.67 20.54 5.81
CA GLY A 56 -5.34 20.39 6.38
C GLY A 56 -4.26 21.22 5.71
N GLY A 57 -3.01 21.13 6.21
CA GLY A 57 -1.83 21.78 5.67
C GLY A 57 -1.08 20.95 4.61
N GLU A 58 0.21 21.23 4.40
CA GLU A 58 1.11 20.42 3.53
C GLU A 58 1.17 18.96 3.98
N THR A 59 1.18 18.73 5.30
CA THR A 59 0.98 17.40 5.89
C THR A 59 -0.47 17.30 6.36
N LYS A 60 -1.14 16.27 5.94
CA LYS A 60 -2.49 15.90 6.38
C LYS A 60 -2.40 14.90 7.52
N PHE A 61 -3.20 15.11 8.55
CA PHE A 61 -3.40 14.18 9.66
C PHE A 61 -4.82 13.65 9.56
N PHE A 62 -4.98 12.35 9.44
CA PHE A 62 -6.30 11.72 9.35
C PHE A 62 -6.32 10.39 10.09
N ASP A 63 -7.46 10.06 10.67
CA ASP A 63 -7.72 8.74 11.23
C ASP A 63 -8.37 7.85 10.18
N ALA A 64 -8.04 6.58 10.23
CA ALA A 64 -8.65 5.50 9.47
C ALA A 64 -8.97 4.32 10.41
N ALA A 65 -9.47 3.23 9.88
CA ALA A 65 -9.89 2.08 10.68
C ALA A 65 -8.80 1.49 11.60
N ASP A 66 -7.53 1.65 11.22
CA ASP A 66 -6.35 1.13 11.92
C ASP A 66 -5.58 2.21 12.73
N GLY A 67 -6.07 3.46 12.76
CA GLY A 67 -5.51 4.52 13.58
C GLY A 67 -5.13 5.79 12.82
N LEU A 68 -4.25 6.57 13.44
CA LEU A 68 -3.82 7.87 12.93
C LEU A 68 -2.77 7.72 11.83
N HIS A 69 -2.99 8.39 10.73
CA HIS A 69 -2.10 8.44 9.57
C HIS A 69 -1.63 9.85 9.25
N THR A 70 -0.49 9.92 8.56
CA THR A 70 0.05 11.15 8.01
C THR A 70 0.29 11.00 6.51
N ALA A 71 -0.10 12.00 5.74
CA ALA A 71 0.24 12.08 4.33
C ALA A 71 0.75 13.48 3.99
N ARG A 72 1.85 13.55 3.23
CA ARG A 72 2.44 14.81 2.77
C ARG A 72 2.30 14.92 1.25
N ILE A 73 1.86 16.09 0.80
CA ILE A 73 1.82 16.41 -0.62
C ILE A 73 3.22 16.87 -1.06
N ARG A 74 3.97 16.00 -1.75
CA ARG A 74 5.34 16.29 -2.21
C ARG A 74 5.37 17.14 -3.46
N ARG A 75 4.41 16.90 -4.34
CA ARG A 75 4.24 17.65 -5.59
C ARG A 75 2.77 17.64 -5.98
N LEU A 76 2.27 18.78 -6.44
CA LEU A 76 0.94 18.91 -7.02
C LEU A 76 1.05 19.47 -8.43
N LYS A 77 0.38 18.84 -9.39
CA LYS A 77 0.29 19.31 -10.77
C LYS A 77 -1.13 19.10 -11.30
N GLY A 78 -1.94 20.15 -11.27
CA GLY A 78 -3.35 20.08 -11.68
C GLY A 78 -4.12 19.03 -10.87
N THR A 79 -4.62 18.00 -11.53
CA THR A 79 -5.40 16.93 -10.92
C THR A 79 -4.56 15.77 -10.36
N SER A 80 -3.24 15.84 -10.47
CA SER A 80 -2.31 14.77 -10.05
C SER A 80 -1.42 15.24 -8.92
N GLY A 81 -1.09 14.33 -8.00
CA GLY A 81 -0.15 14.58 -6.91
C GLY A 81 0.81 13.42 -6.71
N GLU A 82 1.98 13.73 -6.17
CA GLU A 82 2.91 12.77 -5.59
C GLU A 82 2.76 12.85 -4.07
N ILE A 83 2.33 11.76 -3.48
CA ILE A 83 1.91 11.70 -2.07
C ILE A 83 2.84 10.79 -1.30
N GLU A 84 3.41 11.30 -0.21
CA GLU A 84 4.20 10.55 0.75
C GLU A 84 3.29 10.20 1.94
N LEU A 85 3.10 8.91 2.17
CA LEU A 85 2.27 8.36 3.24
C LEU A 85 3.16 7.83 4.36
N GLY A 86 2.88 8.19 5.61
CA GLY A 86 3.48 7.57 6.79
C GLY A 86 2.95 6.15 6.98
N MET A 87 3.86 5.20 7.18
CA MET A 87 3.54 3.80 7.43
C MET A 87 3.91 3.42 8.88
N ILE A 88 3.31 2.37 9.39
CA ILE A 88 3.61 1.84 10.72
C ILE A 88 5.06 1.34 10.81
N ALA A 89 5.66 1.42 12.00
CA ALA A 89 6.98 0.86 12.26
C ALA A 89 6.95 -0.68 12.19
N VAL A 90 8.01 -1.26 11.62
CA VAL A 90 8.22 -2.72 11.60
C VAL A 90 9.28 -3.07 12.63
N ARG A 91 9.02 -4.08 13.46
CA ARG A 91 9.92 -4.51 14.55
C ARG A 91 10.24 -6.00 14.53
N GLU A 92 9.56 -6.75 13.67
CA GLU A 92 9.73 -8.19 13.57
C GLU A 92 9.71 -8.62 12.10
N ILE A 93 10.71 -9.42 11.73
CA ILE A 93 10.79 -10.09 10.43
C ILE A 93 11.02 -11.57 10.69
N ARG A 94 10.04 -12.41 10.36
CA ARG A 94 10.20 -13.86 10.38
C ARG A 94 10.86 -14.32 9.11
N THR A 95 11.78 -15.28 9.23
CA THR A 95 12.52 -15.83 8.09
C THR A 95 12.26 -17.34 7.96
N GLY A 96 12.20 -17.81 6.73
CA GLY A 96 12.16 -19.22 6.39
C GLY A 96 13.16 -19.55 5.28
N ASP A 97 13.05 -20.72 4.71
CA ASP A 97 13.91 -21.12 3.59
C ASP A 97 13.50 -20.39 2.31
N GLY A 98 14.27 -19.34 1.98
CA GLY A 98 14.07 -18.51 0.80
C GLY A 98 12.91 -17.48 0.90
N TRP A 99 12.30 -17.28 2.07
CA TRP A 99 11.22 -16.32 2.24
C TRP A 99 11.30 -15.52 3.55
N TRP A 100 10.62 -14.39 3.57
CA TRP A 100 10.49 -13.49 4.71
C TRP A 100 9.02 -13.12 4.92
N PHE A 101 8.67 -12.84 6.18
CA PHE A 101 7.32 -12.46 6.54
C PHE A 101 7.36 -11.34 7.58
N LEU A 102 6.56 -10.29 7.35
CA LEU A 102 6.43 -9.14 8.24
C LEU A 102 5.04 -8.51 8.10
N ASN A 103 4.71 -7.61 9.03
CA ASN A 103 3.48 -6.84 9.01
C ASN A 103 3.81 -5.36 8.78
N THR A 104 3.24 -4.76 7.74
CA THR A 104 3.36 -3.34 7.39
C THR A 104 2.01 -2.60 7.40
N GLY A 105 1.08 -3.07 8.24
CA GLY A 105 -0.33 -2.73 8.32
C GLY A 105 -1.20 -3.96 8.09
N VAL A 106 -0.78 -4.80 7.16
CA VAL A 106 -1.31 -6.15 6.89
C VAL A 106 -0.15 -7.12 6.70
N PRO A 107 -0.39 -8.45 6.84
CA PRO A 107 0.68 -9.45 6.71
C PRO A 107 1.18 -9.61 5.27
N HIS A 108 2.50 -9.69 5.11
CA HIS A 108 3.19 -9.86 3.84
C HIS A 108 4.22 -10.98 3.87
N TYR A 109 4.10 -11.90 2.93
CA TYR A 109 5.13 -12.83 2.50
C TYR A 109 5.95 -12.17 1.39
N VAL A 110 7.28 -12.31 1.44
CA VAL A 110 8.22 -11.79 0.44
C VAL A 110 9.17 -12.89 0.03
N GLU A 111 9.36 -13.06 -1.27
CA GLU A 111 10.30 -14.01 -1.86
C GLU A 111 11.07 -13.35 -3.00
N PHE A 112 12.40 -13.54 -3.03
CA PHE A 112 13.21 -13.07 -4.14
C PHE A 112 13.20 -14.08 -5.29
N VAL A 113 13.11 -13.55 -6.51
CA VAL A 113 13.10 -14.31 -7.74
C VAL A 113 14.09 -13.71 -8.75
N ASP A 114 14.70 -14.55 -9.57
CA ASP A 114 15.66 -14.09 -10.60
C ASP A 114 14.93 -13.53 -11.83
N ASP A 115 13.82 -14.12 -12.22
CA ASP A 115 12.97 -13.69 -13.33
C ASP A 115 11.53 -13.49 -12.88
N LEU A 116 11.17 -12.23 -12.68
CA LEU A 116 9.83 -11.84 -12.21
C LEU A 116 8.73 -12.13 -13.26
N GLU A 117 9.07 -12.09 -14.55
CA GLU A 117 8.09 -12.33 -15.62
C GLU A 117 7.72 -13.82 -15.72
N ALA A 118 8.64 -14.71 -15.39
CA ALA A 118 8.40 -16.17 -15.40
C ALA A 118 7.56 -16.65 -14.21
N VAL A 119 7.27 -15.80 -13.21
CA VAL A 119 6.54 -16.20 -12.02
C VAL A 119 5.04 -16.37 -12.32
N ASP A 120 4.49 -17.52 -12.02
CA ASP A 120 3.05 -17.74 -11.89
C ASP A 120 2.54 -17.11 -10.57
N VAL A 121 2.32 -15.78 -10.60
CA VAL A 121 1.88 -15.01 -9.42
C VAL A 121 0.56 -15.52 -8.88
N THR A 122 -0.39 -15.82 -9.76
CA THR A 122 -1.73 -16.25 -9.34
C THR A 122 -1.73 -17.66 -8.73
N GLY A 123 -1.07 -18.62 -9.38
CA GLY A 123 -1.03 -20.00 -8.88
C GLY A 123 -0.20 -20.13 -7.60
N ARG A 124 1.04 -19.63 -7.61
CA ARG A 124 1.94 -19.68 -6.45
C ARG A 124 1.42 -18.79 -5.30
N GLY A 125 0.95 -17.57 -5.64
CA GLY A 125 0.42 -16.63 -4.65
C GLY A 125 -0.79 -17.24 -3.92
N ARG A 126 -1.72 -17.85 -4.65
CA ARG A 126 -2.88 -18.53 -4.06
C ARG A 126 -2.48 -19.68 -3.13
N ALA A 127 -1.50 -20.49 -3.52
CA ALA A 127 -1.02 -21.61 -2.71
C ALA A 127 -0.42 -21.12 -1.39
N ILE A 128 0.46 -20.10 -1.44
CA ILE A 128 1.10 -19.51 -0.25
C ILE A 128 0.05 -18.81 0.62
N ARG A 129 -0.84 -18.01 0.03
CA ARG A 129 -1.92 -17.28 0.70
C ARG A 129 -2.81 -18.21 1.53
N ARG A 130 -3.04 -19.44 1.06
CA ARG A 130 -3.92 -20.43 1.69
C ARG A 130 -3.20 -21.36 2.67
N ASP A 131 -1.91 -21.24 2.83
CA ASP A 131 -1.17 -22.02 3.81
C ASP A 131 -1.42 -21.51 5.24
N THR A 132 -2.54 -21.92 5.81
CA THR A 132 -2.97 -21.52 7.16
C THR A 132 -2.08 -22.12 8.26
N THR A 133 -1.25 -23.10 7.94
CA THR A 133 -0.25 -23.66 8.88
C THR A 133 0.86 -22.65 9.12
N ARG A 134 1.40 -22.04 8.07
CA ARG A 134 2.45 -21.00 8.17
C ARG A 134 1.88 -19.62 8.46
N PHE A 135 0.73 -19.29 7.88
CA PHE A 135 0.09 -17.97 7.93
C PHE A 135 -1.37 -18.10 8.34
N PRO A 136 -1.68 -18.30 9.64
CA PRO A 136 -3.06 -18.57 10.12
C PRO A 136 -4.10 -17.53 9.69
N GLN A 137 -3.70 -16.26 9.58
CA GLN A 137 -4.55 -15.15 9.12
C GLN A 137 -4.47 -14.92 7.60
N GLY A 138 -3.73 -15.79 6.89
CA GLY A 138 -3.34 -15.57 5.51
C GLY A 138 -2.35 -14.43 5.35
N THR A 139 -1.92 -14.20 4.11
CA THR A 139 -0.91 -13.19 3.79
C THR A 139 -1.09 -12.67 2.37
N ASN A 140 -0.64 -11.44 2.12
CA ASN A 140 -0.30 -10.99 0.78
C ASN A 140 1.01 -11.64 0.36
N VAL A 141 1.19 -11.95 -0.91
CA VAL A 141 2.38 -12.64 -1.43
C VAL A 141 3.07 -11.75 -2.44
N ASN A 142 4.33 -11.41 -2.16
CA ASN A 142 5.13 -10.51 -2.98
C ASN A 142 6.33 -11.25 -3.56
N PHE A 143 6.43 -11.30 -4.88
CA PHE A 143 7.61 -11.77 -5.60
C PHE A 143 8.45 -10.57 -5.99
N VAL A 144 9.74 -10.59 -5.64
CA VAL A 144 10.63 -9.44 -5.74
C VAL A 144 11.86 -9.79 -6.55
N GLN A 145 12.15 -8.99 -7.57
CA GLN A 145 13.39 -9.03 -8.34
C GLN A 145 14.23 -7.81 -8.01
N ILE A 146 15.47 -8.01 -7.58
CA ILE A 146 16.44 -6.92 -7.38
C ILE A 146 17.02 -6.55 -8.75
N THR A 147 16.92 -5.29 -9.14
CA THR A 147 17.40 -4.80 -10.45
C THR A 147 18.61 -3.89 -10.32
N GLY A 148 18.96 -3.49 -9.11
CA GLY A 148 20.13 -2.66 -8.81
C GLY A 148 20.14 -2.23 -7.35
N ASP A 149 21.12 -1.42 -6.96
CA ASP A 149 21.15 -0.86 -5.61
C ASP A 149 19.96 0.09 -5.42
N GLY A 150 19.21 -0.12 -4.34
CA GLY A 150 17.97 0.61 -4.05
C GLY A 150 16.87 0.49 -5.11
N THR A 151 16.97 -0.48 -6.05
CA THR A 151 15.96 -0.64 -7.09
C THR A 151 15.46 -2.09 -7.17
N ILE A 152 14.14 -2.24 -7.10
CA ILE A 152 13.46 -3.53 -7.18
C ILE A 152 12.24 -3.47 -8.09
N ARG A 153 11.87 -4.64 -8.62
CA ARG A 153 10.58 -4.87 -9.28
C ARG A 153 9.79 -5.85 -8.45
N MET A 154 8.47 -5.69 -8.42
CA MET A 154 7.61 -6.52 -7.59
C MET A 154 6.26 -6.81 -8.28
N ARG A 155 5.77 -8.03 -8.08
CA ARG A 155 4.40 -8.44 -8.41
C ARG A 155 3.76 -9.05 -7.16
N THR A 156 2.48 -8.74 -6.92
CA THR A 156 1.77 -9.10 -5.69
C THR A 156 0.48 -9.85 -5.97
N TYR A 157 0.30 -10.99 -5.30
CA TYR A 157 -1.02 -11.62 -5.11
C TYR A 157 -1.61 -11.08 -3.80
N GLU A 158 -2.79 -10.47 -3.88
CA GLU A 158 -3.35 -9.72 -2.76
C GLU A 158 -4.47 -10.49 -2.06
N ARG A 159 -4.35 -10.61 -0.73
CA ARG A 159 -5.38 -11.16 0.15
C ARG A 159 -6.64 -10.28 0.10
N GLY A 160 -7.80 -10.90 -0.07
CA GLY A 160 -9.08 -10.19 -0.20
C GLY A 160 -9.45 -9.89 -1.65
N VAL A 161 -8.47 -9.58 -2.52
CA VAL A 161 -8.68 -9.52 -3.98
C VAL A 161 -8.60 -10.92 -4.59
N GLU A 162 -7.76 -11.79 -4.00
CA GLU A 162 -7.53 -13.18 -4.39
C GLU A 162 -7.04 -13.32 -5.85
N ASN A 163 -6.27 -12.33 -6.28
CA ASN A 163 -5.64 -12.27 -7.61
C ASN A 163 -4.40 -11.37 -7.58
N GLU A 164 -3.65 -11.33 -8.67
CA GLU A 164 -2.60 -10.35 -8.89
C GLU A 164 -3.19 -8.94 -9.00
N THR A 165 -2.56 -7.95 -8.32
CA THR A 165 -2.97 -6.55 -8.35
C THR A 165 -1.91 -5.69 -9.03
N LEU A 166 -2.36 -4.52 -9.52
CA LEU A 166 -1.47 -3.56 -10.19
C LEU A 166 -0.46 -2.91 -9.25
N ALA A 167 -0.82 -2.75 -7.98
CA ALA A 167 0.06 -2.15 -6.96
C ALA A 167 -0.48 -2.45 -5.56
N CYS A 168 0.43 -2.85 -4.66
CA CYS A 168 0.17 -2.98 -3.22
C CYS A 168 1.18 -2.10 -2.46
N GLY A 169 0.70 -1.03 -1.81
CA GLY A 169 1.58 -0.08 -1.12
C GLY A 169 2.25 -0.67 0.12
N THR A 170 1.51 -1.42 0.93
CA THR A 170 2.04 -2.15 2.09
C THR A 170 3.00 -3.26 1.65
N GLY A 171 2.72 -3.91 0.52
CA GLY A 171 3.61 -4.89 -0.11
C GLY A 171 4.93 -4.27 -0.58
N ALA A 172 4.88 -3.09 -1.20
CA ALA A 172 6.08 -2.34 -1.60
C ALA A 172 6.94 -1.98 -0.39
N THR A 173 6.30 -1.58 0.71
CA THR A 173 6.97 -1.31 1.99
C THR A 173 7.65 -2.58 2.53
N ALA A 174 6.93 -3.70 2.54
CA ALA A 174 7.48 -4.98 2.97
C ALA A 174 8.67 -5.44 2.10
N ALA A 175 8.54 -5.32 0.77
CA ALA A 175 9.60 -5.67 -0.18
C ALA A 175 10.86 -4.84 0.02
N ALA A 176 10.73 -3.51 0.21
CA ALA A 176 11.87 -2.63 0.47
C ALA A 176 12.60 -3.01 1.78
N ILE A 177 11.86 -3.20 2.87
CA ILE A 177 12.40 -3.57 4.17
C ILE A 177 13.11 -4.92 4.10
N VAL A 178 12.50 -5.94 3.50
CA VAL A 178 13.12 -7.26 3.34
C VAL A 178 14.36 -7.19 2.44
N THR A 179 14.35 -6.38 1.40
CA THR A 179 15.53 -6.19 0.55
C THR A 179 16.68 -5.57 1.33
N ALA A 180 16.42 -4.54 2.12
CA ALA A 180 17.42 -3.98 3.03
C ALA A 180 17.92 -5.03 4.03
N PHE A 181 17.01 -5.72 4.72
CA PHE A 181 17.34 -6.72 5.73
C PHE A 181 18.21 -7.85 5.20
N ALA A 182 17.87 -8.41 4.04
CA ALA A 182 18.44 -9.66 3.56
C ALA A 182 19.54 -9.49 2.50
N ARG A 183 19.61 -8.36 1.80
CA ARG A 183 20.44 -8.19 0.60
C ARG A 183 21.20 -6.87 0.53
N GLN A 184 20.64 -5.78 1.04
CA GLN A 184 21.21 -4.43 0.88
C GLN A 184 21.15 -3.65 2.22
N PRO A 185 21.90 -4.06 3.26
CA PRO A 185 21.73 -3.59 4.65
C PRO A 185 22.03 -2.10 4.88
N HIS A 186 22.65 -1.43 3.92
CA HIS A 186 22.96 0.01 4.00
C HIS A 186 22.00 0.89 3.19
N THR A 187 21.07 0.28 2.46
CA THR A 187 20.11 1.00 1.62
C THR A 187 18.82 1.26 2.41
N THR A 188 18.45 2.53 2.49
CA THR A 188 17.24 2.99 3.21
C THR A 188 16.23 3.71 2.31
N ASP A 189 16.54 3.84 1.02
CA ASP A 189 15.67 4.46 0.00
C ASP A 189 15.58 3.52 -1.20
N PHE A 190 14.35 3.11 -1.52
CA PHE A 190 14.06 2.13 -2.57
C PHE A 190 13.10 2.70 -3.60
N ARG A 191 13.41 2.44 -4.88
CA ARG A 191 12.48 2.61 -6.00
C ARG A 191 11.91 1.26 -6.39
N ILE A 192 10.59 1.17 -6.38
CA ILE A 192 9.88 -0.07 -6.63
C ILE A 192 9.04 0.08 -7.90
N THR A 193 9.32 -0.75 -8.91
CA THR A 193 8.48 -0.85 -10.10
C THR A 193 7.46 -1.97 -9.90
N VAL A 194 6.20 -1.63 -10.05
CA VAL A 194 5.05 -2.55 -10.01
C VAL A 194 4.27 -2.46 -11.33
N PRO A 195 3.38 -3.41 -11.67
CA PRO A 195 2.60 -3.34 -12.91
C PRO A 195 1.84 -2.01 -13.09
N GLY A 196 1.36 -1.40 -12.00
CA GLY A 196 0.64 -0.12 -12.01
C GLY A 196 1.52 1.13 -12.04
N GLY A 197 2.85 1.01 -12.05
CA GLY A 197 3.75 2.16 -12.11
C GLY A 197 4.91 2.11 -11.13
N ALA A 198 5.34 3.26 -10.63
CA ALA A 198 6.48 3.37 -9.71
C ALA A 198 6.03 3.86 -8.33
N LEU A 199 6.64 3.26 -7.32
CA LEU A 199 6.53 3.66 -5.91
C LEU A 199 7.95 3.90 -5.37
N ALA A 200 8.05 4.64 -4.26
CA ALA A 200 9.29 4.75 -3.50
C ALA A 200 9.00 4.49 -2.02
N VAL A 201 9.94 3.85 -1.36
CA VAL A 201 9.89 3.61 0.09
C VAL A 201 11.20 4.04 0.69
N ARG A 202 11.13 4.86 1.73
CA ARG A 202 12.27 5.20 2.57
C ARG A 202 11.97 4.96 4.04
N PHE A 203 12.99 4.70 4.83
CA PHE A 203 12.85 4.43 6.26
C PHE A 203 14.16 4.73 7.02
N SER A 204 14.05 4.82 8.33
CA SER A 204 15.19 4.76 9.25
C SER A 204 15.35 3.32 9.75
N HIS A 205 16.58 2.84 9.82
CA HIS A 205 16.91 1.50 10.33
C HIS A 205 17.88 1.62 11.49
N GLU A 206 17.53 1.02 12.62
CA GLU A 206 18.42 0.89 13.77
C GLU A 206 19.34 -0.31 13.55
N GLN A 207 20.62 -0.02 13.29
CA GLN A 207 21.61 -1.06 12.97
C GLN A 207 21.72 -2.12 14.07
N GLY A 208 21.81 -3.39 13.65
CA GLY A 208 21.88 -4.53 14.57
C GLY A 208 20.53 -4.97 15.14
N THR A 209 19.44 -4.34 14.72
CA THR A 209 18.07 -4.71 15.10
C THR A 209 17.22 -5.05 13.88
N GLN A 210 15.98 -5.50 14.12
CA GLN A 210 14.93 -5.62 13.06
C GLN A 210 13.98 -4.42 13.09
N THR A 211 14.41 -3.27 13.65
CA THR A 211 13.54 -2.11 13.84
C THR A 211 13.68 -1.13 12.67
N TYR A 212 12.57 -0.92 11.98
CA TYR A 212 12.41 0.04 10.90
C TYR A 212 11.36 1.06 11.30
N THR A 213 11.73 2.34 11.27
CA THR A 213 10.87 3.47 11.71
C THR A 213 10.87 4.56 10.65
N ASP A 214 10.06 5.59 10.85
CA ASP A 214 9.90 6.71 9.89
C ASP A 214 9.67 6.24 8.47
N ILE A 215 8.93 5.15 8.34
CA ILE A 215 8.67 4.51 7.05
C ILE A 215 7.75 5.42 6.24
N ARG A 216 8.16 5.76 5.02
CA ARG A 216 7.45 6.63 4.08
C ARG A 216 7.26 5.92 2.76
N LEU A 217 6.01 5.74 2.39
CA LEU A 217 5.62 5.24 1.06
C LEU A 217 5.24 6.43 0.18
N THR A 218 5.95 6.62 -0.92
CA THR A 218 5.66 7.68 -1.90
C THR A 218 5.13 7.07 -3.18
N GLY A 219 4.07 7.66 -3.71
CA GLY A 219 3.49 7.23 -4.96
C GLY A 219 2.50 8.25 -5.54
N PRO A 220 2.08 8.05 -6.80
CA PRO A 220 1.16 8.95 -7.46
C PRO A 220 -0.27 8.77 -6.95
N ALA A 221 -1.03 9.85 -7.05
CA ALA A 221 -2.49 9.86 -6.99
C ALA A 221 -3.02 10.83 -8.04
N ARG A 222 -4.22 10.55 -8.58
CA ARG A 222 -4.82 11.39 -9.62
C ARG A 222 -6.33 11.45 -9.45
N ARG A 223 -6.90 12.67 -9.49
CA ARG A 223 -8.32 12.89 -9.68
C ARG A 223 -8.67 12.70 -11.15
N VAL A 224 -9.47 11.72 -11.47
CA VAL A 224 -9.85 11.37 -12.84
C VAL A 224 -11.01 12.23 -13.31
N PHE A 225 -12.06 12.37 -12.49
CA PHE A 225 -13.21 13.24 -12.76
C PHE A 225 -13.87 13.70 -11.45
N GLU A 226 -14.83 14.58 -11.56
CA GLU A 226 -15.72 15.02 -10.50
C GLU A 226 -17.14 15.06 -11.06
N GLY A 227 -18.13 14.70 -10.26
CA GLY A 227 -19.52 14.66 -10.70
C GLY A 227 -20.49 14.70 -9.54
N VAL A 228 -21.77 14.72 -9.87
CA VAL A 228 -22.91 14.60 -8.96
C VAL A 228 -23.67 13.34 -9.32
N PHE A 229 -24.12 12.61 -8.33
CA PHE A 229 -24.98 11.45 -8.50
C PHE A 229 -26.26 11.62 -7.67
N ASP A 230 -27.32 11.00 -8.12
CA ASP A 230 -28.59 10.96 -7.41
C ASP A 230 -28.56 9.77 -6.44
N SER A 231 -28.59 10.06 -5.12
CA SER A 231 -28.51 9.04 -4.07
C SER A 231 -29.74 8.12 -4.00
N GLU A 232 -30.86 8.50 -4.60
CA GLU A 232 -32.07 7.68 -4.64
C GLU A 232 -31.93 6.45 -5.56
N ASN A 233 -30.91 6.47 -6.43
CA ASN A 233 -30.64 5.40 -7.39
C ASN A 233 -29.54 4.40 -6.96
N PHE A 234 -29.03 4.51 -5.71
CA PHE A 234 -27.94 3.66 -5.22
C PHE A 234 -28.24 3.03 -3.87
#